data_3be11f9010facfdfcafe927a14f025a9
#
_entry.id   3be11f9010facfdfcafe927a14f025a9
#
_cell.length_a   1.000
_cell.length_b   1.000
_cell.length_c   1.000
_cell.angle_alpha   90.00
_cell.angle_beta   90.00
_cell.angle_gamma   90.00
#
_symmetry.space_group_name_H-M   'P 1'
#
loop_
_entity.id
_entity.type
_entity.pdbx_description
1 polymer ?
#
loop_
_entity_poly.entity_id
_entity_poly.type
_entity_poly.pdbx_seq_one_letter_code
_entity_poly.pdbx_strand_id
1 'polypeptide(L)'
;MHWFSKKNTFTARLKRMSKIRITKLFSFETGHALFGYDGKCRNVHGHSYKLSVTVIGKPIKEAGAVKLGMVIDFSDLKKIVKEEVVDVFDHATVFNKNTPHIELAKELMDRGHCVILADYQPTSENMVIDFAAKIKVRLPENVRLFSLRLQETESSFAEWFAEDN
;
A
#
# COMPACT_ATOMS: atom_id res chain seq x y z
N MET A 1 -28.04 -12.01 48.47
CA MET A 1 -28.30 -10.76 47.71
C MET A 1 -27.02 -10.10 47.29
N HIS A 2 -26.30 -10.56 46.22
CA HIS A 2 -25.12 -9.87 45.72
C HIS A 2 -24.87 -10.34 44.27
N TRP A 3 -25.74 -9.93 43.32
CA TRP A 3 -25.57 -10.34 41.91
C TRP A 3 -25.63 -9.19 40.89
N PHE A 4 -25.42 -7.96 41.33
CA PHE A 4 -25.55 -6.79 40.43
C PHE A 4 -24.26 -6.03 40.12
N SER A 5 -23.07 -6.47 40.61
CA SER A 5 -21.83 -5.68 40.48
C SER A 5 -20.94 -6.04 39.28
N LYS A 6 -21.18 -7.14 38.54
CA LYS A 6 -20.26 -7.57 37.45
C LYS A 6 -20.68 -7.10 36.04
N LYS A 7 -21.88 -6.60 35.85
CA LYS A 7 -22.33 -6.15 34.50
C LYS A 7 -21.82 -4.78 34.10
N ASN A 8 -21.44 -3.91 35.04
CA ASN A 8 -20.98 -2.55 34.75
C ASN A 8 -19.50 -2.46 34.35
N THR A 9 -18.69 -3.44 34.65
CA THR A 9 -17.26 -3.43 34.29
C THR A 9 -17.00 -3.85 32.86
N PHE A 10 -17.84 -4.71 32.27
CA PHE A 10 -17.71 -5.15 30.89
C PHE A 10 -18.14 -4.06 29.89
N THR A 11 -19.23 -3.33 30.19
CA THR A 11 -19.69 -2.20 29.36
C THR A 11 -18.78 -0.97 29.47
N ALA A 12 -18.13 -0.74 30.61
CA ALA A 12 -17.14 0.33 30.77
C ALA A 12 -15.82 0.05 30.01
N ARG A 13 -15.44 -1.22 29.85
CA ARG A 13 -14.25 -1.64 29.10
C ARG A 13 -14.44 -1.46 27.59
N LEU A 14 -15.65 -1.57 27.06
CA LEU A 14 -16.00 -1.28 25.66
C LEU A 14 -16.01 0.21 25.32
N LYS A 15 -16.04 1.10 26.33
CA LYS A 15 -15.91 2.56 26.16
C LYS A 15 -14.48 3.03 25.87
N ARG A 16 -13.47 2.18 26.10
CA ARG A 16 -12.09 2.49 25.70
C ARG A 16 -12.03 2.42 24.17
N MET A 17 -11.76 3.56 23.54
CA MET A 17 -11.76 3.71 22.08
C MET A 17 -10.60 2.87 21.48
N SER A 18 -10.90 1.61 21.18
CA SER A 18 -9.93 0.72 20.52
C SER A 18 -9.62 1.22 19.13
N LYS A 19 -8.34 1.27 18.80
CA LYS A 19 -7.87 1.41 17.43
C LYS A 19 -7.83 0.03 16.79
N ILE A 20 -8.35 -0.07 15.60
CA ILE A 20 -8.41 -1.33 14.84
C ILE A 20 -7.57 -1.17 13.59
N ARG A 21 -6.78 -2.20 13.28
CA ARG A 21 -6.09 -2.32 12.00
C ARG A 21 -6.96 -3.15 11.06
N ILE A 22 -7.08 -2.68 9.84
CA ILE A 22 -7.70 -3.44 8.75
C ILE A 22 -6.73 -3.53 7.60
N THR A 23 -6.70 -4.67 6.93
CA THR A 23 -5.79 -4.96 5.83
C THR A 23 -6.56 -5.34 4.60
N LYS A 24 -6.15 -4.82 3.44
CA LYS A 24 -6.65 -5.23 2.13
C LYS A 24 -5.48 -5.66 1.26
N LEU A 25 -5.71 -6.73 0.49
CA LEU A 25 -4.71 -7.33 -0.39
C LEU A 25 -5.00 -6.96 -1.84
N PHE A 26 -3.92 -6.75 -2.60
CA PHE A 26 -3.94 -6.43 -4.03
C PHE A 26 -2.87 -7.26 -4.74
N SER A 27 -3.03 -7.44 -6.05
CA SER A 27 -2.02 -8.01 -6.92
C SER A 27 -1.96 -7.23 -8.23
N PHE A 28 -0.77 -7.14 -8.81
CA PHE A 28 -0.52 -6.49 -10.10
C PHE A 28 0.78 -7.02 -10.70
N GLU A 29 0.88 -6.94 -12.02
CA GLU A 29 2.04 -7.40 -12.79
C GLU A 29 2.88 -6.18 -13.17
N THR A 30 4.16 -6.15 -12.78
CA THR A 30 5.02 -4.99 -13.08
C THR A 30 6.41 -5.44 -13.48
N GLY A 31 6.92 -4.86 -14.57
CA GLY A 31 8.30 -5.00 -15.00
C GLY A 31 9.21 -3.94 -14.38
N HIS A 32 10.48 -4.25 -14.23
CA HIS A 32 11.51 -3.30 -13.82
C HIS A 32 12.90 -3.72 -14.27
N ALA A 33 13.88 -2.81 -14.13
CA ALA A 33 15.30 -3.11 -14.31
C ALA A 33 16.14 -2.22 -13.38
N LEU A 34 17.18 -2.82 -12.78
CA LEU A 34 18.07 -2.13 -11.84
C LEU A 34 19.37 -1.75 -12.56
N PHE A 35 19.50 -0.47 -12.93
CA PHE A 35 20.71 -0.01 -13.60
C PHE A 35 21.96 -0.11 -12.72
N GLY A 36 23.04 -0.67 -13.26
CA GLY A 36 24.31 -0.80 -12.55
C GLY A 36 24.36 -1.92 -11.51
N TYR A 37 23.27 -2.71 -11.37
CA TYR A 37 23.28 -3.86 -10.48
C TYR A 37 24.11 -5.01 -11.05
N ASP A 38 24.84 -5.72 -10.21
CA ASP A 38 25.73 -6.82 -10.59
C ASP A 38 25.04 -8.18 -10.74
N GLY A 39 23.77 -8.28 -10.29
CA GLY A 39 22.95 -9.49 -10.38
C GLY A 39 22.01 -9.52 -11.59
N LYS A 40 21.16 -10.55 -11.65
CA LYS A 40 20.23 -10.79 -12.76
C LYS A 40 19.19 -9.68 -12.94
N CYS A 41 18.81 -8.99 -11.86
CA CYS A 41 17.80 -7.93 -11.89
C CYS A 41 18.25 -6.65 -12.65
N ARG A 42 19.49 -6.61 -13.16
CA ARG A 42 19.92 -5.59 -14.14
C ARG A 42 19.16 -5.67 -15.46
N ASN A 43 18.69 -6.86 -15.82
CA ASN A 43 17.90 -7.08 -17.03
C ASN A 43 16.46 -6.62 -16.80
N VAL A 44 15.77 -6.26 -17.87
CA VAL A 44 14.32 -6.03 -17.81
C VAL A 44 13.63 -7.36 -17.53
N HIS A 45 12.87 -7.41 -16.44
CA HIS A 45 12.09 -8.56 -16.02
C HIS A 45 10.88 -8.08 -15.21
N GLY A 46 10.03 -8.97 -14.75
CA GLY A 46 8.83 -8.60 -14.01
C GLY A 46 8.45 -9.62 -12.96
N HIS A 47 7.55 -9.21 -12.09
CA HIS A 47 7.01 -10.01 -11.00
C HIS A 47 5.50 -9.84 -10.87
N SER A 48 4.85 -10.90 -10.37
CA SER A 48 3.47 -10.85 -9.86
C SER A 48 3.48 -10.31 -8.44
N TYR A 49 3.51 -8.98 -8.31
CA TYR A 49 3.54 -8.34 -7.01
C TYR A 49 2.26 -8.57 -6.22
N LYS A 50 2.42 -8.79 -4.91
CA LYS A 50 1.30 -8.81 -3.95
C LYS A 50 1.49 -7.69 -2.93
N LEU A 51 0.55 -6.76 -2.88
CA LEU A 51 0.58 -5.62 -1.98
C LEU A 51 -0.45 -5.80 -0.87
N SER A 52 0.00 -5.81 0.39
CA SER A 52 -0.85 -5.74 1.57
C SER A 52 -0.84 -4.31 2.09
N VAL A 53 -2.02 -3.69 2.20
CA VAL A 53 -2.18 -2.34 2.74
C VAL A 53 -2.93 -2.42 4.05
N THR A 54 -2.27 -2.04 5.14
CA THR A 54 -2.86 -2.00 6.48
C THR A 54 -3.06 -0.54 6.92
N VAL A 55 -4.28 -0.20 7.26
CA VAL A 55 -4.63 1.09 7.85
C VAL A 55 -5.12 0.91 9.28
N ILE A 56 -4.98 1.95 10.10
CA ILE A 56 -5.41 1.96 11.50
C ILE A 56 -6.30 3.16 11.78
N GLY A 57 -7.37 2.94 12.50
CA GLY A 57 -8.30 4.00 12.91
C GLY A 57 -9.21 3.56 14.05
N LYS A 58 -10.12 4.45 14.42
CA LYS A 58 -11.18 4.15 15.37
C LYS A 58 -12.46 3.86 14.58
N PRO A 59 -13.22 2.81 14.95
CA PRO A 59 -14.53 2.59 14.35
C PRO A 59 -15.46 3.79 14.59
N ILE A 60 -16.20 4.19 13.56
CA ILE A 60 -17.18 5.27 13.60
C ILE A 60 -18.27 4.89 14.63
N LYS A 61 -18.57 5.81 15.55
CA LYS A 61 -19.55 5.60 16.64
C LYS A 61 -20.75 6.53 16.56
N GLU A 62 -20.77 7.44 15.61
CA GLU A 62 -21.84 8.41 15.44
C GLU A 62 -23.15 7.68 15.09
N ALA A 63 -24.18 7.88 15.91
CA ALA A 63 -25.48 7.28 15.69
C ALA A 63 -26.08 7.82 14.37
N GLY A 64 -26.55 6.91 13.51
CA GLY A 64 -27.08 7.25 12.19
C GLY A 64 -26.03 7.36 11.08
N ALA A 65 -24.72 7.24 11.38
CA ALA A 65 -23.70 7.19 10.35
C ALA A 65 -23.87 5.95 9.47
N VAL A 66 -23.87 6.14 8.15
CA VAL A 66 -24.00 5.04 7.15
C VAL A 66 -22.92 3.96 7.32
N LYS A 67 -21.74 4.36 7.76
CA LYS A 67 -20.57 3.47 7.97
C LYS A 67 -20.32 3.20 9.46
N LEU A 68 -21.38 3.18 10.29
CA LEU A 68 -21.30 2.90 11.71
C LEU A 68 -20.53 1.60 11.99
N GLY A 69 -19.56 1.64 12.89
CA GLY A 69 -18.71 0.50 13.25
C GLY A 69 -17.52 0.23 12.32
N MET A 70 -17.39 0.93 11.20
CA MET A 70 -16.26 0.79 10.29
C MET A 70 -15.13 1.77 10.64
N VAL A 71 -13.88 1.37 10.44
CA VAL A 71 -12.72 2.28 10.41
C VAL A 71 -12.72 3.06 9.10
N ILE A 72 -12.88 2.34 8.01
CA ILE A 72 -13.06 2.80 6.63
C ILE A 72 -13.80 1.68 5.88
N ASP A 73 -14.56 2.02 4.87
CA ASP A 73 -15.12 1.02 3.97
C ASP A 73 -14.01 0.37 3.14
N PHE A 74 -14.01 -0.96 3.02
CA PHE A 74 -13.05 -1.67 2.18
C PHE A 74 -13.13 -1.27 0.70
N SER A 75 -14.27 -0.79 0.23
CA SER A 75 -14.43 -0.27 -1.13
C SER A 75 -13.74 1.07 -1.32
N ASP A 76 -13.78 1.95 -0.32
CA ASP A 76 -13.06 3.23 -0.35
C ASP A 76 -11.55 3.00 -0.31
N LEU A 77 -11.07 2.12 0.58
CA LEU A 77 -9.66 1.75 0.62
C LEU A 77 -9.22 1.12 -0.70
N LYS A 78 -10.06 0.24 -1.28
CA LYS A 78 -9.78 -0.37 -2.59
C LYS A 78 -9.63 0.70 -3.68
N LYS A 79 -10.54 1.67 -3.71
CA LYS A 79 -10.51 2.75 -4.70
C LYS A 79 -9.21 3.55 -4.61
N ILE A 80 -8.84 3.99 -3.39
CA ILE A 80 -7.60 4.74 -3.16
C ILE A 80 -6.38 3.97 -3.67
N VAL A 81 -6.22 2.71 -3.24
CA VAL A 81 -5.03 1.92 -3.59
C VAL A 81 -5.00 1.58 -5.08
N LYS A 82 -6.15 1.33 -5.70
CA LYS A 82 -6.19 1.11 -7.14
C LYS A 82 -5.76 2.35 -7.91
N GLU A 83 -6.33 3.50 -7.62
CA GLU A 83 -6.04 4.76 -8.32
C GLU A 83 -4.57 5.19 -8.14
N GLU A 84 -4.00 5.01 -6.95
CA GLU A 84 -2.64 5.49 -6.65
C GLU A 84 -1.52 4.49 -6.99
N VAL A 85 -1.83 3.20 -7.02
CA VAL A 85 -0.82 2.16 -7.18
C VAL A 85 -1.21 1.14 -8.25
N VAL A 86 -2.29 0.36 -8.02
CA VAL A 86 -2.53 -0.82 -8.84
C VAL A 86 -2.75 -0.47 -10.31
N ASP A 87 -3.67 0.45 -10.60
CA ASP A 87 -4.03 0.81 -11.97
C ASP A 87 -2.91 1.60 -12.69
N VAL A 88 -1.93 2.13 -11.93
CA VAL A 88 -0.75 2.83 -12.47
C VAL A 88 0.37 1.85 -12.83
N PHE A 89 0.60 0.86 -11.95
CA PHE A 89 1.75 -0.03 -12.07
C PHE A 89 1.43 -1.32 -12.81
N ASP A 90 0.16 -1.73 -12.84
CA ASP A 90 -0.24 -2.97 -13.50
C ASP A 90 0.07 -2.95 -15.00
N HIS A 91 0.83 -3.94 -15.46
CA HIS A 91 1.34 -4.07 -16.85
C HIS A 91 2.25 -2.92 -17.31
N ALA A 92 2.86 -2.17 -16.37
CA ALA A 92 3.86 -1.15 -16.66
C ALA A 92 5.28 -1.69 -16.46
N THR A 93 6.28 -1.01 -17.06
CA THR A 93 7.69 -1.22 -16.78
C THR A 93 8.26 0.02 -16.11
N VAL A 94 8.89 -0.16 -14.94
CA VAL A 94 9.45 0.94 -14.13
C VAL A 94 10.94 1.07 -14.37
N PHE A 95 11.39 2.29 -14.73
CA PHE A 95 12.79 2.64 -14.88
C PHE A 95 13.15 3.86 -14.03
N ASN A 96 14.40 3.90 -13.56
CA ASN A 96 14.95 5.10 -12.97
C ASN A 96 15.32 6.09 -14.08
N LYS A 97 14.61 7.23 -14.14
CA LYS A 97 14.82 8.28 -15.15
C LYS A 97 16.20 8.95 -15.09
N ASN A 98 16.89 8.84 -13.95
CA ASN A 98 18.21 9.42 -13.71
C ASN A 98 19.36 8.48 -14.13
N THR A 99 19.07 7.49 -14.97
CA THR A 99 20.03 6.51 -15.47
C THR A 99 19.95 6.40 -17.00
N PRO A 100 20.93 5.79 -17.68
CA PRO A 100 20.84 5.52 -19.12
C PRO A 100 19.63 4.71 -19.57
N HIS A 101 18.91 4.05 -18.66
CA HIS A 101 17.63 3.41 -19.00
C HIS A 101 16.57 4.38 -19.49
N ILE A 102 16.75 5.70 -19.31
CA ILE A 102 15.82 6.72 -19.85
C ILE A 102 15.70 6.64 -21.39
N GLU A 103 16.76 6.26 -22.09
CA GLU A 103 16.74 6.14 -23.55
C GLU A 103 15.87 4.95 -23.98
N LEU A 104 16.07 3.78 -23.34
CA LEU A 104 15.22 2.61 -23.56
C LEU A 104 13.76 2.89 -23.19
N ALA A 105 13.54 3.58 -22.08
CA ALA A 105 12.20 3.94 -21.62
C ALA A 105 11.46 4.79 -22.65
N LYS A 106 12.12 5.80 -23.24
CA LYS A 106 11.57 6.65 -24.32
C LYS A 106 11.22 5.83 -25.55
N GLU A 107 12.11 4.95 -25.99
CA GLU A 107 11.85 4.08 -27.14
C GLU A 107 10.61 3.18 -26.92
N LEU A 108 10.46 2.61 -25.73
CA LEU A 108 9.29 1.82 -25.37
C LEU A 108 8.01 2.65 -25.38
N MET A 109 8.05 3.87 -24.81
CA MET A 109 6.92 4.80 -24.83
C MET A 109 6.51 5.20 -26.24
N ASP A 110 7.48 5.50 -27.11
CA ASP A 110 7.26 5.85 -28.52
C ASP A 110 6.61 4.70 -29.31
N ARG A 111 6.84 3.48 -28.87
CA ARG A 111 6.21 2.26 -29.42
C ARG A 111 4.86 1.91 -28.75
N GLY A 112 4.37 2.74 -27.82
CA GLY A 112 3.07 2.59 -27.18
C GLY A 112 3.04 1.68 -25.94
N HIS A 113 4.22 1.33 -25.39
CA HIS A 113 4.27 0.57 -24.13
C HIS A 113 4.03 1.44 -22.91
N CYS A 114 3.46 0.84 -21.86
CA CYS A 114 3.27 1.52 -20.56
C CYS A 114 4.60 1.53 -19.79
N VAL A 115 5.13 2.73 -19.53
CA VAL A 115 6.41 2.93 -18.84
C VAL A 115 6.23 3.96 -17.72
N ILE A 116 6.80 3.65 -16.57
CA ILE A 116 6.87 4.55 -15.41
C ILE A 116 8.31 5.02 -15.25
N LEU A 117 8.51 6.34 -15.26
CA LEU A 117 9.79 6.99 -14.99
C LEU A 117 9.84 7.42 -13.52
N ALA A 118 10.50 6.61 -12.69
CA ALA A 118 10.70 6.89 -11.28
C ALA A 118 11.95 7.73 -11.02
N ASP A 119 11.98 8.48 -9.91
CA ASP A 119 13.15 9.21 -9.43
C ASP A 119 14.13 8.34 -8.65
N TYR A 120 13.84 7.05 -8.53
CA TYR A 120 14.56 6.10 -7.70
C TYR A 120 14.84 4.79 -8.47
N GLN A 121 15.81 4.01 -7.99
CA GLN A 121 16.04 2.65 -8.45
C GLN A 121 14.81 1.80 -8.07
N PRO A 122 14.11 1.16 -9.03
CA PRO A 122 12.84 0.48 -8.79
C PRO A 122 13.03 -0.88 -8.10
N THR A 123 13.59 -0.86 -6.90
CA THR A 123 13.61 -2.00 -5.98
C THR A 123 12.30 -2.06 -5.19
N SER A 124 11.97 -3.22 -4.62
CA SER A 124 10.77 -3.38 -3.80
C SER A 124 10.74 -2.42 -2.62
N GLU A 125 11.92 -2.10 -2.04
CA GLU A 125 12.06 -1.16 -0.92
C GLU A 125 11.68 0.26 -1.33
N ASN A 126 12.22 0.75 -2.45
CA ASN A 126 11.91 2.09 -2.93
C ASN A 126 10.47 2.21 -3.45
N MET A 127 9.96 1.16 -4.09
CA MET A 127 8.57 1.12 -4.55
C MET A 127 7.60 1.16 -3.37
N VAL A 128 7.84 0.42 -2.29
CA VAL A 128 6.94 0.44 -1.12
C VAL A 128 6.96 1.78 -0.39
N ILE A 129 8.09 2.50 -0.39
CA ILE A 129 8.20 3.87 0.12
C ILE A 129 7.34 4.84 -0.72
N ASP A 130 7.45 4.77 -2.05
CA ASP A 130 6.66 5.58 -2.98
C ASP A 130 5.16 5.30 -2.82
N PHE A 131 4.77 4.03 -2.73
CA PHE A 131 3.37 3.64 -2.50
C PHE A 131 2.83 4.17 -1.18
N ALA A 132 3.64 4.13 -0.11
CA ALA A 132 3.26 4.68 1.18
C ALA A 132 2.99 6.18 1.11
N ALA A 133 3.86 6.94 0.43
CA ALA A 133 3.68 8.38 0.23
C ALA A 133 2.40 8.70 -0.54
N LYS A 134 2.12 7.97 -1.63
CA LYS A 134 0.93 8.16 -2.47
C LYS A 134 -0.37 7.82 -1.73
N ILE A 135 -0.41 6.69 -1.04
CA ILE A 135 -1.61 6.25 -0.32
C ILE A 135 -1.89 7.15 0.89
N LYS A 136 -0.85 7.52 1.65
CA LYS A 136 -0.97 8.29 2.89
C LYS A 136 -1.75 9.60 2.71
N VAL A 137 -1.53 10.32 1.61
CA VAL A 137 -2.17 11.63 1.36
C VAL A 137 -3.64 11.52 0.91
N ARG A 138 -4.09 10.32 0.53
CA ARG A 138 -5.45 10.07 0.06
C ARG A 138 -6.38 9.50 1.15
N LEU A 139 -5.81 9.09 2.28
CA LEU A 139 -6.60 8.54 3.39
C LEU A 139 -7.40 9.66 4.08
N PRO A 140 -8.64 9.37 4.54
CA PRO A 140 -9.41 10.34 5.33
C PRO A 140 -8.76 10.59 6.70
N GLU A 141 -8.99 11.77 7.28
CA GLU A 141 -8.33 12.27 8.52
C GLU A 141 -8.41 11.31 9.71
N ASN A 142 -9.49 10.55 9.82
CA ASN A 142 -9.70 9.59 10.91
C ASN A 142 -8.96 8.25 10.73
N VAL A 143 -8.29 8.06 9.58
CA VAL A 143 -7.59 6.82 9.20
C VAL A 143 -6.14 7.13 8.89
N ARG A 144 -5.21 6.31 9.39
CA ARG A 144 -3.79 6.44 9.10
C ARG A 144 -3.27 5.18 8.43
N LEU A 145 -2.35 5.34 7.50
CA LEU A 145 -1.56 4.22 7.02
C LEU A 145 -0.76 3.64 8.18
N PHE A 146 -0.82 2.33 8.38
CA PHE A 146 -0.09 1.63 9.43
C PHE A 146 1.13 0.91 8.86
N SER A 147 0.94 0.08 7.84
CA SER A 147 2.02 -0.61 7.16
C SER A 147 1.64 -0.97 5.72
N LEU A 148 2.67 -1.14 4.91
CA LEU A 148 2.61 -1.79 3.61
C LEU A 148 3.55 -2.99 3.60
N ARG A 149 3.18 -4.03 2.87
CA ARG A 149 4.06 -5.14 2.51
C ARG A 149 3.95 -5.37 1.01
N LEU A 150 5.06 -5.22 0.31
CA LEU A 150 5.20 -5.48 -1.11
C LEU A 150 5.99 -6.78 -1.30
N GLN A 151 5.29 -7.83 -1.67
CA GLN A 151 5.89 -9.12 -1.96
C GLN A 151 6.24 -9.20 -3.44
N GLU A 152 7.51 -9.44 -3.74
CA GLU A 152 8.08 -9.52 -5.09
C GLU A 152 8.13 -10.96 -5.60
N THR A 153 8.52 -11.90 -4.72
CA THR A 153 8.56 -13.34 -5.00
C THR A 153 7.82 -14.08 -3.88
N GLU A 154 7.68 -15.39 -4.00
CA GLU A 154 7.04 -16.18 -2.93
C GLU A 154 7.79 -16.12 -1.59
N SER A 155 9.09 -15.85 -1.62
CA SER A 155 9.96 -15.86 -0.43
C SER A 155 10.52 -14.49 -0.05
N SER A 156 10.28 -13.43 -0.86
CA SER A 156 10.93 -12.12 -0.66
C SER A 156 9.91 -11.00 -0.71
N PHE A 157 9.99 -10.10 0.25
CA PHE A 157 9.13 -8.93 0.35
C PHE A 157 9.85 -7.79 1.06
N ALA A 158 9.42 -6.57 0.79
CA ALA A 158 9.77 -5.37 1.54
C ALA A 158 8.57 -4.91 2.37
N GLU A 159 8.82 -4.39 3.58
CA GLU A 159 7.80 -3.83 4.46
C GLU A 159 8.13 -2.39 4.83
N TRP A 160 7.10 -1.58 4.86
CA TRP A 160 7.14 -0.21 5.35
C TRP A 160 6.17 -0.07 6.53
N PHE A 161 6.65 0.47 7.65
CA PHE A 161 5.84 0.76 8.82
C PHE A 161 5.86 2.25 9.14
N ALA A 162 4.69 2.81 9.50
CA ALA A 162 4.56 4.22 9.84
C ALA A 162 5.32 4.63 11.13
N GLU A 163 5.65 3.68 11.98
CA GLU A 163 6.43 3.92 13.21
C GLU A 163 7.94 4.04 12.96
N ASP A 164 8.40 3.57 11.79
CA ASP A 164 9.81 3.62 11.39
C ASP A 164 10.12 4.84 10.49
N ASN A 165 9.07 5.64 10.09
CA ASN A 165 9.17 6.70 9.06
C ASN A 165 8.44 7.99 9.42
#